data_d6157e849cba1350fc08298fc15e7b49
#
_entry.id   d6157e849cba1350fc08298fc15e7b49
#
_cell.length_a   1.000
_cell.length_b   1.000
_cell.length_c   1.000
_cell.angle_alpha   90.00
_cell.angle_beta   90.00
_cell.angle_gamma   90.00
#
_symmetry.space_group_name_H-M   'P 1'
#
loop_
_entity.id
_entity.type
_entity.pdbx_description
1 polymer ?
#
loop_
_entity_poly.entity_id
_entity_poly.type
_entity_poly.pdbx_seq_one_letter_code
_entity_poly.pdbx_strand_id
1 'polypeptide(L)'
;VTESTEELIELFDIDHAAAELPGPSYNVRPTEQIPIILDSVKTGPVVRRLESARWSLVPSFATELKSQYPTFNARAEEVTTKPTFAPSVKQKRALVPAAGYYEWHTEGATKTPYYVQTAGGEPIVFAALYSWWRDRSRPDDDPRRWVLSATILTRPAVGPLQELHPRTPVTLPPECWDAWLDPHHEADQDEVDEMVSAATDVAEQLVFHRVAPLQGDGPELILPVQE
;
A
#
# COMPACT_ATOMS: atom_id res chain seq x y z
N VAL A 1 -3.97 1.69 9.36
CA VAL A 1 -4.36 0.27 9.49
C VAL A 1 -4.84 0.04 10.90
N THR A 2 -6.09 -0.34 11.11
CA THR A 2 -6.69 -0.48 12.45
C THR A 2 -7.11 -1.92 12.75
N GLU A 3 -7.11 -2.78 11.76
CA GLU A 3 -7.40 -4.20 11.87
C GLU A 3 -6.32 -4.92 12.69
N SER A 4 -6.72 -5.87 13.50
CA SER A 4 -5.81 -6.75 14.23
C SER A 4 -5.16 -7.76 13.28
N THR A 5 -4.08 -8.40 13.74
CA THR A 5 -3.44 -9.47 12.97
C THR A 5 -4.41 -10.63 12.69
N GLU A 6 -5.24 -10.99 13.67
CA GLU A 6 -6.22 -12.07 13.54
C GLU A 6 -7.28 -11.74 12.48
N GLU A 7 -7.81 -10.51 12.46
CA GLU A 7 -8.75 -10.06 11.44
C GLU A 7 -8.13 -10.09 10.04
N LEU A 8 -6.87 -9.68 9.88
CA LEU A 8 -6.17 -9.75 8.60
C LEU A 8 -5.94 -11.20 8.15
N ILE A 9 -5.59 -12.11 9.07
CA ILE A 9 -5.42 -13.54 8.77
C ILE A 9 -6.71 -14.13 8.22
N GLU A 10 -7.85 -13.84 8.85
CA GLU A 10 -9.14 -14.34 8.42
C GLU A 10 -9.60 -13.73 7.09
N LEU A 11 -9.47 -12.39 6.95
CA LEU A 11 -9.94 -11.67 5.77
C LEU A 11 -9.21 -12.08 4.48
N PHE A 12 -7.90 -12.36 4.57
CA PHE A 12 -7.05 -12.67 3.41
C PHE A 12 -6.67 -14.14 3.27
N ASP A 13 -7.18 -15.02 4.12
CA ASP A 13 -6.85 -16.44 4.13
C ASP A 13 -5.32 -16.67 4.21
N ILE A 14 -4.69 -16.09 5.22
CA ILE A 14 -3.24 -16.07 5.38
C ILE A 14 -2.72 -17.43 5.87
N ASP A 15 -1.82 -18.06 5.10
CA ASP A 15 -1.13 -19.29 5.50
C ASP A 15 -0.03 -19.06 6.53
N HIS A 16 0.64 -17.90 6.44
CA HIS A 16 1.78 -17.60 7.31
C HIS A 16 1.87 -16.10 7.63
N ALA A 17 1.85 -15.77 8.90
CA ALA A 17 2.09 -14.40 9.39
C ALA A 17 3.52 -14.26 9.94
N ALA A 18 4.17 -13.14 9.66
CA ALA A 18 5.47 -12.81 10.21
C ALA A 18 5.40 -12.67 11.74
N ALA A 19 6.50 -12.99 12.43
CA ALA A 19 6.56 -12.92 13.89
C ALA A 19 6.46 -11.49 14.43
N GLU A 20 6.91 -10.51 13.66
CA GLU A 20 6.89 -9.09 14.01
C GLU A 20 6.07 -8.31 12.98
N LEU A 21 4.83 -8.04 13.31
CA LEU A 21 3.92 -7.21 12.52
C LEU A 21 3.69 -5.86 13.21
N PRO A 22 3.48 -4.77 12.44
CA PRO A 22 3.10 -3.50 13.03
C PRO A 22 1.71 -3.66 13.68
N GLY A 23 1.56 -3.10 14.88
CA GLY A 23 0.26 -3.02 15.52
C GLY A 23 -0.68 -2.03 14.80
N PRO A 24 -1.96 -1.99 15.21
CA PRO A 24 -2.91 -1.00 14.70
C PRO A 24 -2.38 0.43 14.89
N SER A 25 -2.54 1.25 13.85
CA SER A 25 -2.13 2.66 13.84
C SER A 25 -3.13 3.50 13.05
N TYR A 26 -3.42 4.70 13.55
CA TYR A 26 -4.27 5.70 12.91
C TYR A 26 -3.47 6.75 12.13
N ASN A 27 -2.14 6.72 12.17
CA ASN A 27 -1.29 7.73 11.55
C ASN A 27 0.02 7.17 11.00
N VAL A 28 -0.07 6.13 10.17
CA VAL A 28 1.11 5.57 9.51
C VAL A 28 1.67 6.55 8.49
N ARG A 29 2.97 6.81 8.58
CA ARG A 29 3.69 7.75 7.71
C ARG A 29 4.63 7.02 6.74
N PRO A 30 4.94 7.62 5.59
CA PRO A 30 5.99 7.11 4.72
C PRO A 30 7.27 6.78 5.51
N THR A 31 7.90 5.65 5.19
CA THR A 31 9.06 5.04 5.81
C THR A 31 8.80 4.22 7.09
N GLU A 32 7.61 4.28 7.65
CA GLU A 32 7.19 3.39 8.75
C GLU A 32 6.81 2.01 8.23
N GLN A 33 6.61 1.06 9.14
CA GLN A 33 6.21 -0.31 8.81
C GLN A 33 4.69 -0.37 8.55
N ILE A 34 4.32 -1.09 7.51
CA ILE A 34 2.94 -1.41 7.16
C ILE A 34 2.78 -2.93 6.99
N PRO A 35 1.61 -3.49 7.29
CA PRO A 35 1.30 -4.86 6.90
C PRO A 35 1.10 -4.93 5.39
N ILE A 36 1.66 -5.96 4.76
CA ILE A 36 1.41 -6.28 3.37
C ILE A 36 1.06 -7.75 3.21
N ILE A 37 0.18 -8.05 2.27
CA ILE A 37 -0.15 -9.42 1.87
C ILE A 37 0.55 -9.70 0.54
N LEU A 38 1.21 -10.84 0.44
CA LEU A 38 1.88 -11.29 -0.77
C LEU A 38 1.80 -12.82 -0.90
N ASP A 39 1.79 -13.32 -2.12
CA ASP A 39 1.92 -14.73 -2.41
C ASP A 39 3.38 -15.07 -2.76
N SER A 40 3.89 -16.17 -2.23
CA SER A 40 5.28 -16.59 -2.37
C SER A 40 5.37 -18.07 -2.78
N VAL A 41 6.23 -18.35 -3.74
CA VAL A 41 6.57 -19.73 -4.19
C VAL A 41 7.96 -20.15 -3.74
N LYS A 42 8.60 -19.41 -2.86
CA LYS A 42 10.00 -19.62 -2.47
C LYS A 42 10.26 -20.99 -1.83
N THR A 43 9.26 -21.58 -1.19
CA THR A 43 9.36 -22.87 -0.48
C THR A 43 8.62 -24.01 -1.16
N GLY A 44 8.16 -23.83 -2.41
CA GLY A 44 7.42 -24.84 -3.19
C GLY A 44 6.01 -24.36 -3.57
N PRO A 45 4.95 -24.86 -2.97
CA PRO A 45 3.59 -24.38 -3.25
C PRO A 45 3.43 -22.89 -2.97
N VAL A 46 2.41 -22.27 -3.57
CA VAL A 46 2.05 -20.89 -3.23
C VAL A 46 1.68 -20.83 -1.74
N VAL A 47 2.27 -19.86 -1.04
CA VAL A 47 1.99 -19.58 0.37
C VAL A 47 1.61 -18.12 0.48
N ARG A 48 0.41 -17.82 0.97
CA ARG A 48 -0.05 -16.45 1.23
C ARG A 48 0.50 -15.99 2.56
N ARG A 49 1.19 -14.87 2.53
CA ARG A 49 1.95 -14.35 3.66
C ARG A 49 1.49 -12.97 4.06
N LEU A 50 1.37 -12.77 5.36
CA LEU A 50 1.24 -11.45 5.98
C LEU A 50 2.62 -11.03 6.49
N GLU A 51 3.17 -9.97 5.95
CA GLU A 51 4.53 -9.50 6.22
C GLU A 51 4.53 -8.04 6.68
N SER A 52 5.61 -7.64 7.36
CA SER A 52 5.88 -6.24 7.72
C SER A 52 6.83 -5.63 6.71
N ALA A 53 6.42 -4.55 6.03
CA ALA A 53 7.23 -3.88 5.03
C ALA A 53 7.39 -2.39 5.33
N ARG A 54 8.58 -1.84 5.04
CA ARG A 54 8.81 -0.40 5.06
C ARG A 54 8.01 0.27 3.95
N TRP A 55 7.16 1.23 4.27
CA TRP A 55 6.39 1.98 3.27
C TRP A 55 7.25 3.06 2.61
N SER A 56 8.04 2.66 1.70
CA SER A 56 8.83 3.40 0.69
C SER A 56 9.75 2.38 0.04
N LEU A 57 9.43 1.95 -1.15
CA LEU A 57 10.12 0.87 -1.86
C LEU A 57 11.60 1.21 -2.08
N VAL A 58 12.46 0.24 -1.75
CA VAL A 58 13.91 0.29 -2.01
C VAL A 58 14.20 -0.75 -3.08
N PRO A 59 14.57 -0.35 -4.30
CA PRO A 59 14.86 -1.32 -5.36
C PRO A 59 16.10 -2.14 -5.00
N SER A 60 16.14 -3.40 -5.43
CA SER A 60 17.20 -4.35 -5.07
C SER A 60 18.62 -3.89 -5.46
N PHE A 61 18.72 -3.03 -6.46
CA PHE A 61 20.00 -2.48 -6.94
C PHE A 61 20.45 -1.20 -6.20
N ALA A 62 19.61 -0.64 -5.30
CA ALA A 62 19.96 0.56 -4.56
C ALA A 62 21.21 0.34 -3.69
N THR A 63 22.04 1.35 -3.62
CA THR A 63 23.26 1.35 -2.78
C THR A 63 22.97 1.75 -1.34
N GLU A 64 21.85 2.47 -1.11
CA GLU A 64 21.45 3.02 0.17
C GLU A 64 19.94 2.80 0.42
N LEU A 65 19.57 2.75 1.69
CA LEU A 65 18.17 2.64 2.11
C LEU A 65 17.37 3.91 1.78
N LYS A 66 18.02 5.07 1.79
CA LYS A 66 17.38 6.36 1.53
C LYS A 66 17.37 6.66 0.05
N SER A 67 16.20 6.84 -0.53
CA SER A 67 16.04 7.34 -1.90
C SER A 67 16.12 8.86 -1.95
N GLN A 68 16.63 9.41 -3.07
CA GLN A 68 16.59 10.84 -3.37
C GLN A 68 15.16 11.31 -3.71
N TYR A 69 14.31 10.40 -4.15
CA TYR A 69 12.93 10.69 -4.54
C TYR A 69 11.96 9.86 -3.68
N PRO A 70 10.76 10.38 -3.42
CA PRO A 70 9.71 9.61 -2.75
C PRO A 70 9.37 8.33 -3.54
N THR A 71 9.38 7.19 -2.85
CA THR A 71 9.05 5.88 -3.43
C THR A 71 7.94 5.15 -2.65
N PHE A 72 7.22 5.90 -1.81
CA PHE A 72 6.08 5.35 -1.07
C PHE A 72 4.83 5.19 -1.95
N ASN A 73 4.72 5.96 -3.05
CA ASN A 73 3.70 5.80 -4.07
C ASN A 73 4.33 5.65 -5.46
N ALA A 74 3.69 4.88 -6.33
CA ALA A 74 4.09 4.69 -7.73
C ALA A 74 2.88 4.94 -8.65
N ARG A 75 3.08 5.70 -9.73
CA ARG A 75 2.04 5.92 -10.73
C ARG A 75 1.83 4.65 -11.55
N ALA A 76 0.62 4.12 -11.56
CA ALA A 76 0.28 2.92 -12.31
C ALA A 76 0.63 3.03 -13.81
N GLU A 77 0.45 4.22 -14.39
CA GLU A 77 0.70 4.50 -15.81
C GLU A 77 2.19 4.40 -16.21
N GLU A 78 3.09 4.48 -15.25
CA GLU A 78 4.55 4.50 -15.50
C GLU A 78 5.29 3.34 -14.82
N VAL A 79 4.58 2.50 -14.09
CA VAL A 79 5.17 1.54 -13.15
C VAL A 79 6.01 0.48 -13.84
N THR A 80 5.67 0.09 -15.05
CA THR A 80 6.37 -0.92 -15.85
C THR A 80 7.61 -0.37 -16.56
N THR A 81 7.72 0.95 -16.70
CA THR A 81 8.83 1.62 -17.40
C THR A 81 9.84 2.25 -16.45
N LYS A 82 9.46 2.57 -15.21
CA LYS A 82 10.36 3.15 -14.22
C LYS A 82 11.30 2.08 -13.62
N PRO A 83 12.63 2.22 -13.73
CA PRO A 83 13.57 1.21 -13.23
C PRO A 83 13.40 0.85 -11.75
N THR A 84 12.93 1.79 -10.94
CA THR A 84 12.66 1.57 -9.51
C THR A 84 11.56 0.53 -9.28
N PHE A 85 10.52 0.49 -10.12
CA PHE A 85 9.31 -0.29 -9.90
C PHE A 85 9.15 -1.47 -10.88
N ALA A 86 9.62 -1.32 -12.11
CA ALA A 86 9.46 -2.30 -13.19
C ALA A 86 9.84 -3.74 -12.81
N PRO A 87 10.96 -3.99 -12.08
CA PRO A 87 11.28 -5.36 -11.66
C PRO A 87 10.27 -5.96 -10.68
N SER A 88 9.56 -5.12 -9.92
CA SER A 88 8.57 -5.57 -8.94
C SER A 88 7.21 -5.86 -9.57
N VAL A 89 6.82 -5.14 -10.62
CA VAL A 89 5.54 -5.37 -11.33
C VAL A 89 5.43 -6.82 -11.78
N LYS A 90 6.51 -7.39 -12.29
CA LYS A 90 6.49 -8.73 -12.87
C LYS A 90 6.01 -9.80 -11.88
N GLN A 91 6.60 -9.90 -10.69
CA GLN A 91 6.35 -11.01 -9.76
C GLN A 91 6.34 -10.63 -8.28
N LYS A 92 6.41 -9.34 -7.96
CA LYS A 92 6.48 -8.87 -6.57
C LYS A 92 5.35 -7.90 -6.26
N ARG A 93 4.14 -8.39 -6.50
CA ARG A 93 2.91 -7.66 -6.23
C ARG A 93 2.39 -8.00 -4.85
N ALA A 94 1.76 -7.03 -4.21
CA ALA A 94 1.24 -7.17 -2.86
C ALA A 94 -0.07 -6.40 -2.72
N LEU A 95 -0.76 -6.65 -1.62
CA LEU A 95 -1.89 -5.86 -1.14
C LEU A 95 -1.52 -5.15 0.15
N VAL A 96 -2.04 -3.94 0.33
CA VAL A 96 -1.93 -3.19 1.58
C VAL A 96 -3.33 -2.92 2.10
N PRO A 97 -3.75 -3.53 3.22
CA PRO A 97 -5.03 -3.25 3.85
C PRO A 97 -4.99 -1.94 4.64
N ALA A 98 -6.08 -1.22 4.68
CA ALA A 98 -6.25 -0.02 5.49
C ALA A 98 -7.72 0.24 5.80
N ALA A 99 -8.05 0.74 6.99
CA ALA A 99 -9.39 1.23 7.31
C ALA A 99 -9.72 2.52 6.54
N GLY A 100 -8.70 3.25 6.13
CA GLY A 100 -8.80 4.47 5.34
C GLY A 100 -7.45 5.12 5.16
N TYR A 101 -7.43 6.29 4.54
CA TYR A 101 -6.21 7.08 4.34
C TYR A 101 -6.47 8.57 4.43
N TYR A 102 -5.42 9.33 4.68
CA TYR A 102 -5.49 10.78 4.68
C TYR A 102 -5.10 11.36 3.33
N GLU A 103 -5.82 12.39 2.93
CA GLU A 103 -5.50 13.19 1.75
C GLU A 103 -5.62 14.68 2.11
N TRP A 104 -4.85 15.51 1.43
CA TRP A 104 -4.82 16.95 1.70
C TRP A 104 -5.40 17.71 0.52
N HIS A 105 -6.52 18.37 0.75
CA HIS A 105 -7.01 19.37 -0.18
C HIS A 105 -6.16 20.64 -0.06
N THR A 106 -5.63 21.10 -1.18
CA THR A 106 -4.78 22.29 -1.23
C THR A 106 -5.51 23.43 -1.92
N GLU A 107 -5.76 24.49 -1.16
CA GLU A 107 -6.36 25.74 -1.68
C GLU A 107 -5.40 26.91 -1.38
N GLY A 108 -4.75 27.44 -2.42
CA GLY A 108 -3.70 28.43 -2.27
C GLY A 108 -2.53 27.91 -1.42
N ALA A 109 -2.27 28.55 -0.29
CA ALA A 109 -1.23 28.12 0.67
C ALA A 109 -1.76 27.20 1.78
N THR A 110 -3.07 26.96 1.82
CA THR A 110 -3.72 26.17 2.88
C THR A 110 -3.82 24.72 2.47
N LYS A 111 -3.40 23.81 3.39
CA LYS A 111 -3.57 22.37 3.25
C LYS A 111 -4.49 21.87 4.34
N THR A 112 -5.65 21.36 3.94
CA THR A 112 -6.68 20.85 4.84
C THR A 112 -6.71 19.32 4.77
N PRO A 113 -6.54 18.59 5.88
CA PRO A 113 -6.56 17.13 5.89
C PRO A 113 -7.99 16.60 5.83
N TYR A 114 -8.17 15.55 5.06
CA TYR A 114 -9.38 14.75 4.95
C TYR A 114 -9.08 13.29 5.21
N TYR A 115 -10.00 12.58 5.80
CA TYR A 115 -9.96 11.14 5.94
C TYR A 115 -10.88 10.49 4.91
N VAL A 116 -10.34 9.56 4.14
CA VAL A 116 -11.05 8.83 3.08
C VAL A 116 -11.25 7.39 3.53
N GLN A 117 -12.47 6.89 3.40
CA GLN A 117 -12.87 5.53 3.80
C GLN A 117 -14.00 5.01 2.93
N THR A 118 -14.36 3.73 3.10
CA THR A 118 -15.63 3.18 2.57
C THR A 118 -16.81 3.72 3.37
N ALA A 119 -17.98 3.80 2.74
CA ALA A 119 -19.19 4.29 3.40
C ALA A 119 -19.66 3.38 4.55
N GLY A 120 -19.41 2.07 4.44
CA GLY A 120 -19.80 1.06 5.43
C GLY A 120 -18.72 0.78 6.49
N GLY A 121 -17.51 1.32 6.33
CA GLY A 121 -16.39 1.07 7.25
C GLY A 121 -15.62 -0.21 6.94
N GLU A 122 -15.87 -0.88 5.82
CA GLU A 122 -15.11 -2.03 5.38
C GLU A 122 -13.67 -1.60 5.04
N PRO A 123 -12.66 -2.47 5.22
CA PRO A 123 -11.29 -2.17 4.86
C PRO A 123 -11.13 -1.84 3.38
N ILE A 124 -10.30 -0.85 3.09
CA ILE A 124 -9.78 -0.56 1.75
C ILE A 124 -8.55 -1.43 1.51
N VAL A 125 -8.39 -1.96 0.31
CA VAL A 125 -7.24 -2.78 -0.06
C VAL A 125 -6.53 -2.15 -1.26
N PHE A 126 -5.31 -1.68 -1.05
CA PHE A 126 -4.52 -1.03 -2.10
C PHE A 126 -3.69 -2.04 -2.87
N ALA A 127 -3.63 -1.87 -4.21
CA ALA A 127 -2.62 -2.51 -5.03
C ALA A 127 -1.24 -1.95 -4.69
N ALA A 128 -0.29 -2.84 -4.47
CA ALA A 128 1.07 -2.49 -4.06
C ALA A 128 2.11 -3.35 -4.78
N LEU A 129 3.34 -2.88 -4.76
CA LEU A 129 4.52 -3.63 -5.16
C LEU A 129 5.47 -3.73 -3.99
N TYR A 130 6.28 -4.79 -3.95
CA TYR A 130 7.30 -4.94 -2.92
C TYR A 130 8.67 -5.26 -3.51
N SER A 131 9.71 -5.03 -2.72
CA SER A 131 11.08 -5.37 -3.04
C SER A 131 11.84 -5.80 -1.80
N TRP A 132 12.76 -6.76 -1.98
CA TRP A 132 13.77 -7.09 -1.00
C TRP A 132 15.07 -6.38 -1.35
N TRP A 133 15.57 -5.56 -0.42
CA TRP A 133 16.86 -4.89 -0.54
C TRP A 133 17.83 -5.46 0.48
N ARG A 134 19.10 -5.69 0.04
CA ARG A 134 20.16 -6.17 0.91
C ARG A 134 21.02 -5.01 1.41
N ASP A 135 21.00 -4.80 2.72
CA ASP A 135 21.94 -3.89 3.39
C ASP A 135 23.34 -4.51 3.42
N ARG A 136 24.19 -4.04 2.54
CA ARG A 136 25.57 -4.54 2.39
C ARG A 136 26.49 -4.09 3.52
N SER A 137 26.08 -3.16 4.36
CA SER A 137 26.82 -2.74 5.54
C SER A 137 26.72 -3.71 6.70
N ARG A 138 25.74 -4.65 6.64
CA ARG A 138 25.51 -5.67 7.64
C ARG A 138 26.21 -6.99 7.30
N PRO A 139 26.69 -7.75 8.32
CA PRO A 139 27.26 -9.08 8.12
C PRO A 139 26.29 -10.04 7.41
N ASP A 140 26.86 -11.09 6.80
CA ASP A 140 26.08 -12.06 6.00
C ASP A 140 25.15 -12.94 6.86
N ASP A 141 25.44 -13.11 8.12
CA ASP A 141 24.67 -13.85 9.10
C ASP A 141 23.64 -13.00 9.88
N ASP A 142 23.63 -11.66 9.72
CA ASP A 142 22.61 -10.80 10.32
C ASP A 142 21.31 -10.88 9.49
N PRO A 143 20.21 -11.42 10.04
CA PRO A 143 18.92 -11.50 9.33
C PRO A 143 18.37 -10.11 8.98
N ARG A 144 18.69 -9.06 9.75
CA ARG A 144 18.27 -7.67 9.51
C ARG A 144 18.94 -7.04 8.28
N ARG A 145 19.87 -7.75 7.62
CA ARG A 145 20.43 -7.31 6.34
C ARG A 145 19.41 -7.26 5.21
N TRP A 146 18.29 -7.95 5.36
CA TRP A 146 17.23 -7.96 4.38
C TRP A 146 16.10 -7.03 4.80
N VAL A 147 15.85 -6.02 3.99
CA VAL A 147 14.78 -5.05 4.20
C VAL A 147 13.68 -5.31 3.18
N LEU A 148 12.51 -5.68 3.66
CA LEU A 148 11.29 -5.72 2.86
C LEU A 148 10.71 -4.31 2.79
N SER A 149 10.38 -3.85 1.60
CA SER A 149 9.82 -2.53 1.38
C SER A 149 8.72 -2.57 0.32
N ALA A 150 7.77 -1.64 0.41
CA ALA A 150 6.62 -1.59 -0.48
C ALA A 150 6.30 -0.18 -0.96
N THR A 151 5.59 -0.11 -2.07
CA THR A 151 5.00 1.11 -2.64
C THR A 151 3.54 0.86 -2.98
N ILE A 152 2.68 1.87 -2.80
CA ILE A 152 1.27 1.80 -3.17
C ILE A 152 1.09 2.38 -4.56
N LEU A 153 0.34 1.69 -5.43
CA LEU A 153 0.01 2.20 -6.75
C LEU A 153 -1.02 3.32 -6.66
N THR A 154 -0.84 4.35 -7.48
CA THR A 154 -1.78 5.47 -7.60
C THR A 154 -2.25 5.63 -9.05
N ARG A 155 -3.44 6.19 -9.19
CA ARG A 155 -4.11 6.49 -10.46
C ARG A 155 -4.65 7.92 -10.46
N PRO A 156 -5.05 8.49 -11.61
CA PRO A 156 -5.88 9.70 -11.61
C PRO A 156 -7.14 9.50 -10.77
N ALA A 157 -7.50 10.50 -9.97
CA ALA A 157 -8.69 10.43 -9.13
C ALA A 157 -9.97 10.34 -9.99
N VAL A 158 -10.98 9.66 -9.46
CA VAL A 158 -12.30 9.50 -10.08
C VAL A 158 -13.40 9.86 -9.08
N GLY A 159 -14.59 10.13 -9.60
CA GLY A 159 -15.75 10.44 -8.75
C GLY A 159 -15.50 11.61 -7.80
N PRO A 160 -16.01 11.53 -6.55
CA PRO A 160 -15.89 12.59 -5.56
C PRO A 160 -14.45 12.94 -5.16
N LEU A 161 -13.52 11.97 -5.28
CA LEU A 161 -12.12 12.16 -4.89
C LEU A 161 -11.39 13.19 -5.76
N GLN A 162 -11.90 13.50 -6.96
CA GLN A 162 -11.35 14.55 -7.84
C GLN A 162 -11.38 15.94 -7.19
N GLU A 163 -12.36 16.19 -6.32
CA GLU A 163 -12.48 17.45 -5.58
C GLU A 163 -11.39 17.60 -4.52
N LEU A 164 -10.85 16.45 -4.05
CA LEU A 164 -9.90 16.41 -2.97
C LEU A 164 -8.45 16.49 -3.44
N HIS A 165 -8.10 15.64 -4.40
CA HIS A 165 -6.73 15.54 -4.93
C HIS A 165 -6.76 14.93 -6.34
N PRO A 166 -5.85 15.33 -7.27
CA PRO A 166 -5.82 14.80 -8.63
C PRO A 166 -5.41 13.31 -8.74
N ARG A 167 -4.90 12.74 -7.66
CA ARG A 167 -4.48 11.32 -7.59
C ARG A 167 -5.14 10.61 -6.43
N THR A 168 -5.39 9.29 -6.59
CA THR A 168 -5.89 8.42 -5.53
C THR A 168 -5.14 7.08 -5.56
N PRO A 169 -5.01 6.35 -4.45
CA PRO A 169 -4.53 4.97 -4.48
C PRO A 169 -5.41 4.06 -5.35
N VAL A 170 -4.81 3.02 -5.94
CA VAL A 170 -5.55 1.97 -6.63
C VAL A 170 -6.15 1.03 -5.60
N THR A 171 -7.47 1.08 -5.43
CA THR A 171 -8.23 0.30 -4.45
C THR A 171 -8.84 -0.94 -5.11
N LEU A 172 -8.26 -2.11 -4.89
CA LEU A 172 -8.70 -3.35 -5.55
C LEU A 172 -9.93 -3.96 -4.87
N PRO A 173 -10.96 -4.34 -5.64
CA PRO A 173 -12.04 -5.16 -5.14
C PRO A 173 -11.57 -6.60 -4.88
N PRO A 174 -12.25 -7.36 -3.98
CA PRO A 174 -11.82 -8.70 -3.58
C PRO A 174 -11.60 -9.69 -4.72
N GLU A 175 -12.40 -9.63 -5.75
CA GLU A 175 -12.29 -10.51 -6.94
C GLU A 175 -10.99 -10.33 -7.74
N CYS A 176 -10.26 -9.24 -7.51
CA CYS A 176 -8.98 -8.97 -8.17
C CYS A 176 -7.75 -9.41 -7.35
N TRP A 177 -7.92 -9.77 -6.06
CA TRP A 177 -6.78 -9.98 -5.17
C TRP A 177 -5.92 -11.18 -5.59
N ASP A 178 -6.53 -12.32 -5.89
CA ASP A 178 -5.80 -13.53 -6.28
C ASP A 178 -5.05 -13.34 -7.60
N ALA A 179 -5.68 -12.72 -8.59
CA ALA A 179 -5.04 -12.42 -9.86
C ALA A 179 -3.87 -11.44 -9.69
N TRP A 180 -4.04 -10.40 -8.86
CA TRP A 180 -2.96 -9.45 -8.57
C TRP A 180 -1.79 -10.10 -7.86
N LEU A 181 -2.03 -11.00 -6.93
CA LEU A 181 -1.00 -11.66 -6.12
C LEU A 181 -0.30 -12.83 -6.82
N ASP A 182 -0.83 -13.38 -7.93
CA ASP A 182 -0.31 -14.59 -8.58
C ASP A 182 1.19 -14.47 -8.91
N PRO A 183 2.07 -15.22 -8.20
CA PRO A 183 3.51 -15.14 -8.40
C PRO A 183 4.01 -15.91 -9.62
N HIS A 184 3.16 -16.72 -10.26
CA HIS A 184 3.49 -17.49 -11.46
C HIS A 184 3.30 -16.68 -12.73
N HIS A 185 2.52 -15.60 -12.66
CA HIS A 185 2.22 -14.75 -13.78
C HIS A 185 3.09 -13.49 -13.76
N GLU A 186 3.78 -13.18 -14.87
CA GLU A 186 4.51 -11.92 -15.02
C GLU A 186 3.57 -10.84 -15.56
N ALA A 187 3.22 -9.87 -14.71
CA ALA A 187 2.37 -8.77 -15.12
C ALA A 187 3.11 -7.76 -16.01
N ASP A 188 2.37 -7.23 -16.96
CA ASP A 188 2.76 -6.13 -17.83
C ASP A 188 1.87 -4.88 -17.62
N GLN A 189 1.95 -3.89 -18.51
CA GLN A 189 1.17 -2.66 -18.37
C GLN A 189 -0.32 -2.89 -18.61
N ASP A 190 -0.69 -3.80 -19.52
CA ASP A 190 -2.10 -4.06 -19.84
C ASP A 190 -2.81 -4.62 -18.61
N GLU A 191 -2.16 -5.50 -17.84
CA GLU A 191 -2.72 -6.04 -16.60
C GLU A 191 -2.78 -5.02 -15.47
N VAL A 192 -1.78 -4.15 -15.36
CA VAL A 192 -1.86 -3.02 -14.42
C VAL A 192 -3.05 -2.13 -14.78
N ASP A 193 -3.27 -1.86 -16.05
CA ASP A 193 -4.38 -1.03 -16.52
C ASP A 193 -5.75 -1.73 -16.31
N GLU A 194 -5.83 -3.04 -16.44
CA GLU A 194 -7.02 -3.83 -16.09
C GLU A 194 -7.34 -3.72 -14.59
N MET A 195 -6.34 -3.86 -13.71
CA MET A 195 -6.52 -3.69 -12.27
C MET A 195 -6.95 -2.25 -11.91
N VAL A 196 -6.37 -1.24 -12.57
CA VAL A 196 -6.77 0.16 -12.39
C VAL A 196 -8.21 0.38 -12.83
N SER A 197 -8.64 -0.26 -13.92
CA SER A 197 -10.02 -0.20 -14.41
C SER A 197 -10.98 -0.85 -13.41
N ALA A 198 -10.69 -2.06 -12.94
CA ALA A 198 -11.49 -2.78 -11.95
C ALA A 198 -11.62 -2.01 -10.61
N ALA A 199 -10.60 -1.26 -10.24
CA ALA A 199 -10.60 -0.42 -9.04
C ALA A 199 -11.51 0.83 -9.14
N THR A 200 -12.08 1.14 -10.30
CA THR A 200 -12.83 2.39 -10.51
C THR A 200 -14.11 2.43 -9.67
N ASP A 201 -14.89 1.38 -9.69
CA ASP A 201 -16.18 1.32 -8.96
C ASP A 201 -15.96 1.45 -7.44
N VAL A 202 -14.89 0.85 -6.91
CA VAL A 202 -14.53 0.99 -5.50
C VAL A 202 -14.16 2.44 -5.18
N ALA A 203 -13.31 3.05 -6.02
CA ALA A 203 -12.84 4.42 -5.81
C ALA A 203 -13.99 5.45 -5.89
N GLU A 204 -15.00 5.25 -6.75
CA GLU A 204 -16.17 6.11 -6.87
C GLU A 204 -17.12 6.04 -5.67
N GLN A 205 -17.07 4.95 -4.91
CA GLN A 205 -17.90 4.73 -3.71
C GLN A 205 -17.22 5.20 -2.41
N LEU A 206 -15.95 5.60 -2.47
CA LEU A 206 -15.26 6.13 -1.29
C LEU A 206 -15.87 7.47 -0.87
N VAL A 207 -15.97 7.65 0.44
CA VAL A 207 -16.44 8.87 1.07
C VAL A 207 -15.31 9.54 1.84
N PHE A 208 -15.40 10.84 2.05
CA PHE A 208 -14.40 11.56 2.82
C PHE A 208 -15.03 12.65 3.68
N HIS A 209 -14.36 12.99 4.75
CA HIS A 209 -14.71 14.11 5.62
C HIS A 209 -13.46 14.80 6.14
N ARG A 210 -13.62 16.08 6.48
CA ARG A 210 -12.55 16.90 7.05
C ARG A 210 -12.21 16.38 8.45
N VAL A 211 -10.91 16.32 8.76
CA VAL A 211 -10.40 15.97 10.08
C VAL A 211 -9.53 17.09 10.67
N ALA A 212 -9.23 17.00 11.94
CA ALA A 212 -8.29 17.92 12.60
C ALA A 212 -6.85 17.68 12.08
N PRO A 213 -5.93 18.65 12.23
CA PRO A 213 -4.52 18.44 11.92
C PRO A 213 -3.96 17.21 12.62
N LEU A 214 -3.28 16.34 11.88
CA LEU A 214 -2.79 15.05 12.37
C LEU A 214 -1.67 15.22 13.39
N GLN A 215 -1.93 14.87 14.65
CA GLN A 215 -0.97 14.85 15.74
C GLN A 215 -1.18 13.61 16.60
N GLY A 216 -0.11 12.86 16.87
CA GLY A 216 -0.22 11.61 17.62
C GLY A 216 -0.65 10.43 16.74
N ASP A 217 -1.22 9.41 17.36
CA ASP A 217 -1.66 8.15 16.71
C ASP A 217 -2.87 7.56 17.49
N GLY A 218 -3.96 8.29 17.55
CA GLY A 218 -5.18 7.88 18.25
C GLY A 218 -6.42 7.88 17.35
N PRO A 219 -7.51 7.22 17.80
CA PRO A 219 -8.74 7.13 17.05
C PRO A 219 -9.43 8.49 16.81
N GLU A 220 -9.09 9.53 17.56
CA GLU A 220 -9.58 10.90 17.37
C GLU A 220 -9.16 11.49 16.02
N LEU A 221 -8.09 10.99 15.40
CA LEU A 221 -7.56 11.51 14.15
C LEU A 221 -8.50 11.28 12.95
N ILE A 222 -9.36 10.27 13.02
CA ILE A 222 -10.32 9.95 11.96
C ILE A 222 -11.70 10.57 12.18
N LEU A 223 -11.89 11.28 13.29
CA LEU A 223 -13.19 11.90 13.59
C LEU A 223 -13.41 13.17 12.76
N PRO A 224 -14.64 13.35 12.23
CA PRO A 224 -14.97 14.58 11.51
C PRO A 224 -14.89 15.80 12.43
N VAL A 225 -14.31 16.89 11.93
CA VAL A 225 -14.41 18.18 12.63
C VAL A 225 -15.83 18.72 12.51
N GLN A 226 -16.38 19.17 13.62
CA GLN A 226 -17.65 19.89 13.62
C GLN A 226 -17.42 21.28 12.98
N GLU A 227 -18.29 21.64 12.05
CA GLU A 227 -18.33 22.97 11.44
C GLU A 227 -18.76 24.05 12.46
#